data_af6b55853752cb46006d2876b2ea1004
#
_entry.id   af6b55853752cb46006d2876b2ea1004
#
_cell.length_a   1.000
_cell.length_b   1.000
_cell.length_c   1.000
_cell.angle_alpha   90.00
_cell.angle_beta   90.00
_cell.angle_gamma   90.00
#
_symmetry.space_group_name_H-M   'P 1'
#
loop_
_entity.id
_entity.type
_entity.pdbx_description
1 polymer ?
#
loop_
_entity_poly.entity_id
_entity_poly.type
_entity_poly.pdbx_seq_one_letter_code
_entity_poly.pdbx_strand_id
1 'polypeptide(L)'
;MTDFAEGQISPMIRPSGTGRGSKQTDVRAHNERLLLSLVRRNGTLSKAEIARMTGLSAQAISVIIRKLEDDGLLRRGKVQRGRVGQPSTPMALDSEGALSFGVKIGRRSVEIVLIDFVGRVRRTLRETYRWPMPDAIVTFLKRSLTTLMDELSPDEQNRVAGVGISCPFELWLWEEGIGAPQGSMEAWRSADLVHEIDQELPFPVYLQNDATAACGAEFVFGRGQEFQSYLYLFIGF
;
A
#
# COMPACT_ATOMS: atom_id res chain seq x y z
N MET A 1 -20.48 -0.09 33.85
CA MET A 1 -21.21 -0.24 32.57
C MET A 1 -20.78 0.94 31.72
N THR A 2 -19.68 0.81 31.05
CA THR A 2 -19.00 1.89 30.29
C THR A 2 -19.28 1.65 28.82
N ASP A 3 -19.98 2.60 28.26
CA ASP A 3 -20.40 2.70 26.86
C ASP A 3 -19.15 2.83 25.98
N PHE A 4 -18.82 1.80 25.22
CA PHE A 4 -17.79 1.87 24.20
C PHE A 4 -18.40 2.60 22.99
N ALA A 5 -18.06 3.87 22.86
CA ALA A 5 -18.32 4.61 21.63
C ALA A 5 -17.67 3.86 20.46
N GLU A 6 -18.50 3.40 19.53
CA GLU A 6 -18.08 2.80 18.26
C GLU A 6 -17.22 3.80 17.48
N GLY A 7 -15.90 3.67 17.59
CA GLY A 7 -14.96 4.38 16.74
C GLY A 7 -15.23 3.98 15.29
N GLN A 8 -15.55 4.94 14.45
CA GLN A 8 -15.74 4.77 13.02
C GLN A 8 -14.44 4.23 12.40
N ILE A 9 -14.40 2.91 12.23
CA ILE A 9 -13.44 2.26 11.36
C ILE A 9 -13.82 2.69 9.94
N SER A 10 -13.03 3.58 9.36
CA SER A 10 -13.16 3.93 7.93
C SER A 10 -13.03 2.64 7.12
N PRO A 11 -14.06 2.19 6.39
CA PRO A 11 -13.99 0.93 5.69
C PRO A 11 -12.99 1.03 4.55
N MET A 12 -12.07 0.08 4.52
CA MET A 12 -11.28 -0.20 3.33
C MET A 12 -12.21 -0.23 2.10
N ILE A 13 -11.99 0.73 1.19
CA ILE A 13 -12.55 0.78 -0.18
C ILE A 13 -14.07 0.51 -0.23
N ARG A 14 -14.88 1.56 -0.18
CA ARG A 14 -16.27 1.49 -0.66
C ARG A 14 -16.25 1.44 -2.18
N PRO A 15 -16.79 0.40 -2.83
CA PRO A 15 -17.07 0.47 -4.25
C PRO A 15 -18.25 1.44 -4.45
N SER A 16 -17.99 2.57 -5.10
CA SER A 16 -19.04 3.46 -5.58
C SER A 16 -19.65 2.90 -6.85
N GLY A 17 -20.97 2.70 -6.90
CA GLY A 17 -21.70 2.50 -8.14
C GLY A 17 -22.72 1.38 -8.13
N THR A 18 -23.99 1.72 -7.99
CA THR A 18 -25.15 0.87 -8.27
C THR A 18 -25.54 0.99 -9.75
N GLY A 19 -25.18 0.00 -10.56
CA GLY A 19 -25.60 -0.14 -11.94
C GLY A 19 -25.23 -1.51 -12.53
N ARG A 20 -26.02 -2.04 -13.46
CA ARG A 20 -25.75 -3.34 -14.11
C ARG A 20 -24.39 -3.43 -14.82
N GLY A 21 -23.76 -2.28 -15.18
CA GLY A 21 -22.40 -2.18 -15.70
C GLY A 21 -21.32 -2.28 -14.62
N SER A 22 -21.61 -1.91 -13.37
CA SER A 22 -20.68 -1.91 -12.23
C SER A 22 -20.19 -3.33 -11.88
N LYS A 23 -21.06 -4.33 -11.89
CA LYS A 23 -20.70 -5.73 -11.53
C LYS A 23 -19.64 -6.33 -12.44
N GLN A 24 -19.67 -6.06 -13.75
CA GLN A 24 -18.70 -6.61 -14.69
C GLN A 24 -17.34 -5.91 -14.57
N THR A 25 -17.33 -4.61 -14.32
CA THR A 25 -16.13 -3.83 -14.04
C THR A 25 -15.49 -4.26 -12.73
N ASP A 26 -16.29 -4.50 -11.68
CA ASP A 26 -15.82 -4.94 -10.37
C ASP A 26 -15.21 -6.36 -10.43
N VAL A 27 -15.85 -7.28 -11.17
CA VAL A 27 -15.32 -8.63 -11.40
C VAL A 27 -13.99 -8.59 -12.16
N ARG A 28 -13.89 -7.71 -13.17
CA ARG A 28 -12.65 -7.54 -13.93
C ARG A 28 -11.54 -6.99 -13.04
N ALA A 29 -11.79 -5.91 -12.30
CA ALA A 29 -10.83 -5.34 -11.36
C ALA A 29 -10.42 -6.33 -10.27
N HIS A 30 -11.34 -7.18 -9.80
CA HIS A 30 -11.04 -8.26 -8.86
C HIS A 30 -10.07 -9.27 -9.48
N ASN A 31 -10.34 -9.72 -10.70
CA ASN A 31 -9.50 -10.70 -11.40
C ASN A 31 -8.11 -10.14 -11.73
N GLU A 32 -8.00 -8.86 -12.10
CA GLU A 32 -6.73 -8.17 -12.31
C GLU A 32 -5.89 -8.14 -11.00
N ARG A 33 -6.50 -7.75 -9.86
CA ARG A 33 -5.85 -7.78 -8.54
C ARG A 33 -5.42 -9.18 -8.12
N LEU A 34 -6.29 -10.17 -8.32
CA LEU A 34 -5.99 -11.57 -8.03
C LEU A 34 -4.76 -12.04 -8.80
N LEU A 35 -4.70 -11.76 -10.11
CA LEU A 35 -3.58 -12.14 -10.96
C LEU A 35 -2.28 -11.46 -10.51
N LEU A 36 -2.30 -10.15 -10.26
CA LEU A 36 -1.13 -9.42 -9.75
C LEU A 36 -0.65 -9.98 -8.41
N SER A 37 -1.56 -10.31 -7.50
CA SER A 37 -1.25 -10.93 -6.20
C SER A 37 -0.58 -12.29 -6.37
N LEU A 38 -1.08 -13.14 -7.28
CA LEU A 38 -0.49 -14.45 -7.57
C LEU A 38 0.92 -14.33 -8.15
N VAL A 39 1.13 -13.40 -9.10
CA VAL A 39 2.45 -13.15 -9.68
C VAL A 39 3.41 -12.60 -8.62
N ARG A 40 2.95 -11.70 -7.74
CA ARG A 40 3.74 -11.18 -6.61
C ARG A 40 4.24 -12.31 -5.71
N ARG A 41 3.34 -13.23 -5.32
CA ARG A 41 3.65 -14.36 -4.41
C ARG A 41 4.66 -15.33 -4.98
N ASN A 42 4.55 -15.62 -6.28
CA ASN A 42 5.33 -16.66 -6.92
C ASN A 42 6.55 -16.12 -7.70
N GLY A 43 6.71 -14.79 -7.74
CA GLY A 43 7.76 -14.11 -8.49
C GLY A 43 7.53 -14.12 -10.00
N THR A 44 7.30 -15.31 -10.59
CA THR A 44 6.97 -15.46 -12.01
C THR A 44 5.99 -16.61 -12.21
N LEU A 45 5.02 -16.42 -13.11
CA LEU A 45 4.04 -17.45 -13.46
C LEU A 45 3.77 -17.46 -14.97
N SER A 46 3.65 -18.65 -15.55
CA SER A 46 3.13 -18.80 -16.92
C SER A 46 1.62 -18.58 -16.97
N LYS A 47 1.10 -18.26 -18.16
CA LYS A 47 -0.36 -18.14 -18.39
C LYS A 47 -1.14 -19.39 -17.98
N ALA A 48 -0.56 -20.57 -18.23
CA ALA A 48 -1.19 -21.86 -17.88
C ALA A 48 -1.25 -22.07 -16.36
N GLU A 49 -0.20 -21.69 -15.62
CA GLU A 49 -0.19 -21.74 -14.15
C GLU A 49 -1.22 -20.79 -13.57
N ILE A 50 -1.27 -19.54 -14.06
CA ILE A 50 -2.26 -18.55 -13.63
C ILE A 50 -3.69 -19.07 -13.89
N ALA A 51 -3.96 -19.63 -15.07
CA ALA A 51 -5.28 -20.20 -15.39
C ALA A 51 -5.66 -21.33 -14.42
N ARG A 52 -4.72 -22.22 -14.13
CA ARG A 52 -4.95 -23.33 -13.18
C ARG A 52 -5.22 -22.83 -11.76
N MET A 53 -4.49 -21.81 -11.30
CA MET A 53 -4.62 -21.28 -9.93
C MET A 53 -5.89 -20.44 -9.74
N THR A 54 -6.37 -19.78 -10.79
CA THR A 54 -7.55 -18.90 -10.73
C THR A 54 -8.84 -19.57 -11.15
N GLY A 55 -8.77 -20.69 -11.87
CA GLY A 55 -9.93 -21.33 -12.51
C GLY A 55 -10.49 -20.52 -13.71
N LEU A 56 -9.83 -19.46 -14.12
CA LEU A 56 -10.24 -18.65 -15.28
C LEU A 56 -9.85 -19.32 -16.60
N SER A 57 -10.65 -19.09 -17.65
CA SER A 57 -10.32 -19.59 -18.98
C SER A 57 -9.03 -18.98 -19.53
N ALA A 58 -8.32 -19.75 -20.38
CA ALA A 58 -7.08 -19.27 -21.03
C ALA A 58 -7.29 -17.98 -21.85
N GLN A 59 -8.49 -17.80 -22.43
CA GLN A 59 -8.87 -16.59 -23.14
C GLN A 59 -8.99 -15.41 -22.18
N ALA A 60 -9.68 -15.57 -21.04
CA ALA A 60 -9.82 -14.53 -20.02
C ALA A 60 -8.44 -14.09 -19.47
N ILE A 61 -7.58 -15.07 -19.13
CA ILE A 61 -6.21 -14.80 -18.69
C ILE A 61 -5.42 -14.03 -19.74
N SER A 62 -5.56 -14.39 -21.02
CA SER A 62 -4.83 -13.70 -22.10
C SER A 62 -5.27 -12.23 -22.25
N VAL A 63 -6.55 -11.94 -22.07
CA VAL A 63 -7.09 -10.59 -22.11
C VAL A 63 -6.58 -9.75 -20.91
N ILE A 64 -6.66 -10.32 -19.71
CA ILE A 64 -6.21 -9.66 -18.48
C ILE A 64 -4.70 -9.37 -18.56
N ILE A 65 -3.89 -10.37 -18.93
CA ILE A 65 -2.43 -10.20 -19.03
C ILE A 65 -2.07 -9.11 -20.04
N ARG A 66 -2.70 -9.11 -21.23
CA ARG A 66 -2.44 -8.07 -22.24
C ARG A 66 -2.69 -6.69 -21.67
N LYS A 67 -3.85 -6.50 -21.01
CA LYS A 67 -4.16 -5.22 -20.37
C LYS A 67 -3.11 -4.82 -19.33
N LEU A 68 -2.71 -5.75 -18.45
CA LEU A 68 -1.71 -5.46 -17.41
C LEU A 68 -0.31 -5.23 -18.00
N GLU A 69 0.02 -5.83 -19.16
CA GLU A 69 1.24 -5.52 -19.93
C GLU A 69 1.13 -4.11 -20.53
N ASP A 70 -0.02 -3.77 -21.14
CA ASP A 70 -0.26 -2.45 -21.74
C ASP A 70 -0.27 -1.33 -20.67
N ASP A 71 -0.79 -1.62 -19.48
CA ASP A 71 -0.73 -0.72 -18.31
C ASP A 71 0.68 -0.65 -17.67
N GLY A 72 1.64 -1.47 -18.14
CA GLY A 72 3.01 -1.52 -17.62
C GLY A 72 3.17 -2.20 -16.26
N LEU A 73 2.13 -2.89 -15.76
CA LEU A 73 2.16 -3.57 -14.46
C LEU A 73 2.78 -4.98 -14.52
N LEU A 74 2.75 -5.60 -15.69
CA LEU A 74 3.38 -6.90 -15.95
C LEU A 74 4.39 -6.79 -17.08
N ARG A 75 5.46 -7.57 -16.95
CA ARG A 75 6.45 -7.76 -18.01
C ARG A 75 6.68 -9.25 -18.27
N ARG A 76 7.12 -9.54 -19.50
CA ARG A 76 7.51 -10.90 -19.88
C ARG A 76 8.88 -11.24 -19.31
N GLY A 77 8.98 -12.39 -18.67
CA GLY A 77 10.24 -12.96 -18.24
C GLY A 77 10.99 -13.68 -19.37
N LYS A 78 12.13 -14.25 -19.03
CA LYS A 78 12.89 -15.07 -19.99
C LYS A 78 12.12 -16.33 -20.35
N VAL A 79 12.12 -16.70 -21.63
CA VAL A 79 11.50 -17.93 -22.14
C VAL A 79 12.07 -19.13 -21.41
N GLN A 80 11.22 -19.91 -20.77
CA GLN A 80 11.60 -21.16 -20.11
C GLN A 80 11.30 -22.32 -21.05
N ARG A 81 12.34 -23.10 -21.39
CA ARG A 81 12.20 -24.36 -22.13
C ARG A 81 12.13 -25.50 -21.13
N GLY A 82 10.93 -26.06 -20.93
CA GLY A 82 10.75 -27.27 -20.14
C GLY A 82 11.37 -28.50 -20.80
N ARG A 83 11.57 -29.58 -20.01
CA ARG A 83 12.04 -30.88 -20.54
C ARG A 83 11.05 -31.51 -21.54
N VAL A 84 9.75 -31.23 -21.39
CA VAL A 84 8.66 -31.70 -22.27
C VAL A 84 7.61 -30.58 -22.33
N GLY A 85 7.24 -30.14 -23.54
CA GLY A 85 6.18 -29.16 -23.75
C GLY A 85 6.60 -27.92 -24.55
N GLN A 86 5.61 -27.10 -24.90
CA GLN A 86 5.81 -25.86 -25.62
C GLN A 86 6.56 -24.84 -24.74
N PRO A 87 7.55 -24.10 -25.26
CA PRO A 87 8.23 -23.04 -24.52
C PRO A 87 7.21 -22.05 -23.94
N SER A 88 7.33 -21.73 -22.64
CA SER A 88 6.45 -20.77 -21.97
C SER A 88 7.22 -19.49 -21.62
N THR A 89 6.54 -18.36 -21.79
CA THR A 89 7.06 -17.06 -21.33
C THR A 89 6.35 -16.71 -20.03
N PRO A 90 7.05 -16.80 -18.88
CA PRO A 90 6.44 -16.46 -17.61
C PRO A 90 6.22 -14.94 -17.51
N MET A 91 5.21 -14.55 -16.76
CA MET A 91 4.91 -13.16 -16.42
C MET A 91 5.50 -12.81 -15.07
N ALA A 92 6.04 -11.61 -14.94
CA ALA A 92 6.55 -11.04 -13.70
C ALA A 92 5.92 -9.65 -13.49
N LEU A 93 5.89 -9.17 -12.23
CA LEU A 93 5.59 -7.75 -11.99
C LEU A 93 6.69 -6.90 -12.59
N ASP A 94 6.31 -5.74 -13.14
CA ASP A 94 7.26 -4.71 -13.52
C ASP A 94 7.53 -3.80 -12.32
N SER A 95 8.78 -3.66 -11.89
CA SER A 95 9.14 -2.81 -10.77
C SER A 95 8.76 -1.34 -10.99
N GLU A 96 8.82 -0.90 -12.25
CA GLU A 96 8.50 0.48 -12.64
C GLU A 96 7.00 0.68 -12.91
N GLY A 97 6.17 -0.35 -12.74
CA GLY A 97 4.75 -0.32 -13.07
C GLY A 97 3.92 0.62 -12.20
N ALA A 98 4.28 0.77 -10.94
CA ALA A 98 3.68 1.72 -10.02
C ALA A 98 4.68 2.10 -8.93
N LEU A 99 4.51 3.31 -8.38
CA LEU A 99 5.25 3.81 -7.24
C LEU A 99 4.26 4.15 -6.10
N SER A 100 4.72 4.10 -4.87
CA SER A 100 3.91 4.50 -3.72
C SER A 100 4.78 5.12 -2.65
N PHE A 101 4.21 6.05 -1.90
CA PHE A 101 4.83 6.57 -0.68
C PHE A 101 4.29 5.83 0.54
N GLY A 102 5.18 5.43 1.43
CA GLY A 102 4.84 4.88 2.74
C GLY A 102 5.36 5.80 3.84
N VAL A 103 4.50 6.17 4.78
CA VAL A 103 4.85 7.02 5.93
C VAL A 103 4.67 6.24 7.21
N LYS A 104 5.64 6.33 8.12
CA LYS A 104 5.52 5.84 9.48
C LYS A 104 5.73 6.98 10.47
N ILE A 105 4.71 7.26 11.27
CA ILE A 105 4.77 8.18 12.39
C ILE A 105 5.03 7.36 13.65
N GLY A 106 6.19 7.57 14.29
CA GLY A 106 6.59 6.86 15.49
C GLY A 106 6.74 7.81 16.69
N ARG A 107 7.20 7.29 17.82
CA ARG A 107 7.36 8.08 19.07
C ARG A 107 8.42 9.17 18.98
N ARG A 108 9.48 8.94 18.22
CA ARG A 108 10.69 9.77 18.18
C ARG A 108 11.12 10.14 16.78
N SER A 109 10.40 9.67 15.76
CA SER A 109 10.72 9.99 14.37
C SER A 109 9.51 9.79 13.46
N VAL A 110 9.47 10.53 12.38
CA VAL A 110 8.67 10.28 11.20
C VAL A 110 9.59 9.86 10.06
N GLU A 111 9.15 8.89 9.28
CA GLU A 111 9.88 8.39 8.13
C GLU A 111 8.94 8.31 6.92
N ILE A 112 9.42 8.72 5.77
CA ILE A 112 8.76 8.53 4.48
C ILE A 112 9.67 7.74 3.56
N VAL A 113 9.10 6.76 2.88
CA VAL A 113 9.79 5.95 1.88
C VAL A 113 9.07 6.04 0.55
N LEU A 114 9.83 6.05 -0.55
CA LEU A 114 9.35 5.78 -1.89
C LEU A 114 9.63 4.30 -2.20
N ILE A 115 8.61 3.54 -2.55
CA ILE A 115 8.71 2.13 -2.90
C ILE A 115 8.25 1.88 -4.34
N ASP A 116 8.88 0.91 -4.98
CA ASP A 116 8.49 0.44 -6.30
C ASP A 116 7.36 -0.60 -6.24
N PHE A 117 6.84 -1.01 -7.40
CA PHE A 117 5.71 -1.92 -7.47
C PHE A 117 6.00 -3.33 -6.93
N VAL A 118 7.26 -3.72 -6.79
CA VAL A 118 7.66 -5.00 -6.16
C VAL A 118 8.00 -4.85 -4.68
N GLY A 119 7.86 -3.64 -4.10
CA GLY A 119 8.07 -3.35 -2.68
C GLY A 119 9.50 -3.03 -2.30
N ARG A 120 10.38 -2.71 -3.25
CA ARG A 120 11.74 -2.27 -2.95
C ARG A 120 11.74 -0.80 -2.60
N VAL A 121 12.43 -0.45 -1.51
CA VAL A 121 12.64 0.93 -1.11
C VAL A 121 13.63 1.60 -2.06
N ARG A 122 13.21 2.68 -2.74
CA ARG A 122 14.02 3.49 -3.66
C ARG A 122 14.67 4.67 -2.94
N ARG A 123 13.94 5.29 -2.03
CA ARG A 123 14.36 6.47 -1.24
C ARG A 123 13.76 6.42 0.15
N THR A 124 14.46 7.02 1.09
CA THR A 124 14.00 7.19 2.48
C THR A 124 14.40 8.58 2.95
N LEU A 125 13.45 9.32 3.52
CA LEU A 125 13.70 10.53 4.27
C LEU A 125 13.17 10.33 5.68
N ARG A 126 13.90 10.84 6.68
CA ARG A 126 13.57 10.70 8.10
C ARG A 126 13.86 11.96 8.85
N GLU A 127 12.96 12.31 9.77
CA GLU A 127 13.17 13.38 10.75
C GLU A 127 12.94 12.83 12.15
N THR A 128 13.75 13.27 13.10
CA THR A 128 13.64 12.91 14.53
C THR A 128 13.09 14.08 15.31
N TYR A 129 12.29 13.79 16.31
CA TYR A 129 11.70 14.80 17.21
C TYR A 129 11.70 14.27 18.65
N ARG A 130 11.51 15.21 19.58
CA ARG A 130 11.39 14.83 20.99
C ARG A 130 10.05 14.16 21.27
N TRP A 131 8.97 14.65 20.64
CA TRP A 131 7.64 14.05 20.61
C TRP A 131 6.93 14.41 19.30
N PRO A 132 5.97 13.59 18.84
CA PRO A 132 5.32 13.79 17.57
C PRO A 132 4.28 14.93 17.66
N MET A 133 4.57 16.08 17.09
CA MET A 133 3.61 17.19 16.97
C MET A 133 2.99 17.19 15.56
N PRO A 134 1.65 17.28 15.43
CA PRO A 134 0.98 17.15 14.13
C PRO A 134 1.49 18.18 13.12
N ASP A 135 1.60 19.46 13.48
CA ASP A 135 2.05 20.53 12.56
C ASP A 135 3.46 20.28 12.02
N ALA A 136 4.38 19.84 12.90
CA ALA A 136 5.75 19.54 12.52
C ALA A 136 5.80 18.33 11.56
N ILE A 137 4.97 17.31 11.83
CA ILE A 137 4.87 16.13 10.99
C ILE A 137 4.27 16.48 9.62
N VAL A 138 3.19 17.25 9.55
CA VAL A 138 2.60 17.74 8.30
C VAL A 138 3.62 18.53 7.48
N THR A 139 4.32 19.45 8.12
CA THR A 139 5.38 20.25 7.48
C THR A 139 6.48 19.37 6.89
N PHE A 140 6.96 18.37 7.66
CA PHE A 140 7.94 17.41 7.17
C PHE A 140 7.41 16.61 5.98
N LEU A 141 6.17 16.12 6.05
CA LEU A 141 5.58 15.28 4.99
C LEU A 141 5.40 16.08 3.69
N LYS A 142 4.87 17.29 3.74
CA LYS A 142 4.71 18.16 2.56
C LYS A 142 6.05 18.42 1.88
N ARG A 143 7.06 18.85 2.66
CA ARG A 143 8.41 19.08 2.14
C ARG A 143 9.02 17.81 1.54
N SER A 144 8.89 16.67 2.22
CA SER A 144 9.47 15.41 1.80
C SER A 144 8.79 14.87 0.54
N LEU A 145 7.46 14.96 0.44
CA LEU A 145 6.71 14.57 -0.74
C LEU A 145 7.12 15.41 -1.95
N THR A 146 7.21 16.74 -1.81
CA THR A 146 7.71 17.61 -2.87
C THR A 146 9.11 17.21 -3.31
N THR A 147 10.05 17.04 -2.36
CA THR A 147 11.43 16.62 -2.67
C THR A 147 11.47 15.30 -3.44
N LEU A 148 10.73 14.30 -2.98
CA LEU A 148 10.72 12.97 -3.61
C LEU A 148 10.01 12.98 -4.97
N MET A 149 8.96 13.79 -5.14
CA MET A 149 8.29 13.96 -6.43
C MET A 149 9.19 14.66 -7.45
N ASP A 150 9.96 15.67 -7.04
CA ASP A 150 10.88 16.40 -7.90
C ASP A 150 12.06 15.53 -8.39
N GLU A 151 12.40 14.47 -7.66
CA GLU A 151 13.41 13.47 -8.08
C GLU A 151 12.88 12.50 -9.15
N LEU A 152 11.57 12.41 -9.35
CA LEU A 152 10.93 11.52 -10.31
C LEU A 152 10.81 12.16 -11.68
N SER A 153 11.00 11.36 -12.74
CA SER A 153 10.65 11.76 -14.10
C SER A 153 9.12 11.96 -14.24
N PRO A 154 8.65 12.73 -15.25
CA PRO A 154 7.21 12.91 -15.46
C PRO A 154 6.43 11.59 -15.62
N ASP A 155 7.04 10.58 -16.25
CA ASP A 155 6.43 9.26 -16.41
C ASP A 155 6.31 8.53 -15.07
N GLU A 156 7.30 8.62 -14.20
CA GLU A 156 7.26 8.05 -12.86
C GLU A 156 6.26 8.77 -11.97
N GLN A 157 6.17 10.09 -12.04
CA GLN A 157 5.17 10.89 -11.30
C GLN A 157 3.74 10.43 -11.63
N ASN A 158 3.45 10.17 -12.91
CA ASN A 158 2.15 9.66 -13.36
C ASN A 158 1.85 8.23 -12.87
N ARG A 159 2.86 7.49 -12.41
CA ARG A 159 2.73 6.13 -11.87
C ARG A 159 2.64 6.08 -10.36
N VAL A 160 2.63 7.22 -9.67
CA VAL A 160 2.44 7.26 -8.22
C VAL A 160 0.99 6.91 -7.90
N ALA A 161 0.80 5.79 -7.19
CA ALA A 161 -0.52 5.26 -6.85
C ALA A 161 -1.14 5.90 -5.60
N GLY A 162 -0.32 6.48 -4.72
CA GLY A 162 -0.80 7.14 -3.50
C GLY A 162 0.21 7.16 -2.36
N VAL A 163 -0.25 7.70 -1.23
CA VAL A 163 0.47 7.74 0.06
C VAL A 163 -0.28 6.89 1.08
N GLY A 164 0.42 5.97 1.74
CA GLY A 164 -0.08 5.24 2.91
C GLY A 164 0.61 5.76 4.17
N ILE A 165 -0.15 6.26 5.13
CA ILE A 165 0.33 6.74 6.42
C ILE A 165 -0.01 5.72 7.49
N SER A 166 1.00 5.23 8.21
CA SER A 166 0.84 4.44 9.41
C SER A 166 1.09 5.31 10.65
N CYS A 167 0.10 5.39 11.52
CA CYS A 167 0.12 6.23 12.71
C CYS A 167 -0.51 5.49 13.88
N PRO A 168 0.09 5.51 15.08
CA PRO A 168 -0.58 5.05 16.28
C PRO A 168 -1.85 5.87 16.52
N PHE A 169 -2.89 5.21 17.02
CA PHE A 169 -4.10 5.92 17.41
C PHE A 169 -3.95 6.51 18.81
N GLU A 170 -4.80 7.49 19.13
CA GLU A 170 -4.90 8.11 20.45
C GLU A 170 -3.58 8.68 20.97
N LEU A 171 -2.79 9.31 20.09
CA LEU A 171 -1.51 9.93 20.45
C LEU A 171 -1.62 10.95 21.60
N TRP A 172 -2.79 11.56 21.80
CA TRP A 172 -3.06 12.46 22.92
C TRP A 172 -2.99 11.76 24.31
N LEU A 173 -3.07 10.42 24.36
CA LEU A 173 -2.91 9.65 25.60
C LEU A 173 -1.45 9.28 25.89
N TRP A 174 -0.52 9.63 25.03
CA TRP A 174 0.87 9.16 25.12
C TRP A 174 1.79 10.07 25.94
N GLU A 175 1.31 11.22 26.42
CA GLU A 175 2.13 12.24 27.10
C GLU A 175 3.05 11.67 28.18
N GLU A 176 2.51 10.91 29.13
CA GLU A 176 3.27 10.29 30.21
C GLU A 176 4.28 9.26 29.65
N GLY A 177 3.85 8.37 28.76
CA GLY A 177 4.68 7.30 28.21
C GLY A 177 5.86 7.77 27.35
N ILE A 178 5.79 8.99 26.78
CA ILE A 178 6.87 9.56 25.98
C ILE A 178 7.59 10.72 26.67
N GLY A 179 7.17 11.09 27.89
CA GLY A 179 7.71 12.21 28.65
C GLY A 179 7.43 13.58 28.00
N ALA A 180 6.28 13.74 27.36
CA ALA A 180 5.83 15.00 26.81
C ALA A 180 5.20 15.87 27.91
N PRO A 181 5.27 17.22 27.79
CA PRO A 181 4.59 18.11 28.71
C PRO A 181 3.08 17.87 28.70
N GLN A 182 2.45 18.00 29.87
CA GLN A 182 1.00 17.84 29.99
C GLN A 182 0.24 18.80 29.05
N GLY A 183 -0.73 18.28 28.32
CA GLY A 183 -1.55 19.03 27.36
C GLY A 183 -0.87 19.27 26.00
N SER A 184 0.41 18.91 25.84
CA SER A 184 1.13 19.16 24.59
C SER A 184 0.62 18.30 23.43
N MET A 185 0.04 17.13 23.71
CA MET A 185 -0.44 16.19 22.70
C MET A 185 -1.95 16.37 22.37
N GLU A 186 -2.63 17.32 23.02
CA GLU A 186 -4.07 17.57 22.77
C GLU A 186 -4.38 17.95 21.32
N ALA A 187 -3.43 18.56 20.60
CA ALA A 187 -3.58 18.90 19.19
C ALA A 187 -3.91 17.68 18.30
N TRP A 188 -3.53 16.47 18.73
CA TRP A 188 -3.86 15.23 18.00
C TRP A 188 -5.36 14.89 18.00
N ARG A 189 -6.16 15.42 18.92
CA ARG A 189 -7.62 15.18 18.94
C ARG A 189 -8.33 15.79 17.74
N SER A 190 -7.81 16.88 17.21
CA SER A 190 -8.39 17.62 16.10
C SER A 190 -7.56 17.54 14.81
N ALA A 191 -6.39 16.89 14.84
CA ALA A 191 -5.53 16.75 13.68
C ALA A 191 -6.15 15.80 12.63
N ASP A 192 -6.31 16.30 11.41
CA ASP A 192 -6.73 15.50 10.25
C ASP A 192 -5.58 15.44 9.23
N LEU A 193 -4.65 14.50 9.45
CA LEU A 193 -3.47 14.32 8.60
C LEU A 193 -3.84 14.04 7.14
N VAL A 194 -4.95 13.33 6.89
CA VAL A 194 -5.37 13.02 5.52
C VAL A 194 -5.78 14.30 4.83
N HIS A 195 -6.66 15.08 5.45
CA HIS A 195 -7.13 16.34 4.89
C HIS A 195 -5.99 17.33 4.64
N GLU A 196 -5.07 17.46 5.59
CA GLU A 196 -3.91 18.37 5.51
C GLU A 196 -2.95 18.06 4.36
N ILE A 197 -2.86 16.78 3.97
CA ILE A 197 -1.91 16.31 2.96
C ILE A 197 -2.58 16.12 1.59
N ASP A 198 -3.82 15.62 1.56
CA ASP A 198 -4.54 15.25 0.33
C ASP A 198 -4.84 16.46 -0.58
N GLN A 199 -5.02 17.67 0.01
CA GLN A 199 -5.37 18.89 -0.74
C GLN A 199 -4.36 19.30 -1.82
N GLU A 200 -3.11 18.90 -1.68
CA GLU A 200 -2.01 19.33 -2.56
C GLU A 200 -1.51 18.19 -3.48
N LEU A 201 -2.11 17.00 -3.39
CA LEU A 201 -1.63 15.82 -4.10
C LEU A 201 -2.59 15.37 -5.21
N PRO A 202 -2.06 14.96 -6.38
CA PRO A 202 -2.88 14.43 -7.47
C PRO A 202 -3.28 12.95 -7.28
N PHE A 203 -2.95 12.34 -6.14
CA PHE A 203 -3.18 10.93 -5.83
C PHE A 203 -3.67 10.77 -4.39
N PRO A 204 -4.38 9.66 -4.06
CA PRO A 204 -5.05 9.51 -2.78
C PRO A 204 -4.09 9.32 -1.61
N VAL A 205 -4.54 9.76 -0.42
CA VAL A 205 -3.87 9.56 0.87
C VAL A 205 -4.70 8.63 1.74
N TYR A 206 -4.06 7.65 2.35
CA TYR A 206 -4.68 6.66 3.24
C TYR A 206 -4.01 6.69 4.60
N LEU A 207 -4.81 6.68 5.65
CA LEU A 207 -4.32 6.59 7.04
C LEU A 207 -4.77 5.26 7.65
N GLN A 208 -3.86 4.58 8.33
CA GLN A 208 -4.13 3.34 9.03
C GLN A 208 -3.38 3.29 10.36
N ASN A 209 -3.93 2.54 11.33
CA ASN A 209 -3.20 2.22 12.55
C ASN A 209 -1.89 1.48 12.22
N ASP A 210 -0.82 1.79 12.92
CA ASP A 210 0.52 1.26 12.66
C ASP A 210 0.61 -0.28 12.82
N ALA A 211 -0.04 -0.87 13.83
CA ALA A 211 -0.09 -2.32 13.99
C ALA A 211 -0.90 -2.99 12.87
N THR A 212 -2.02 -2.38 12.45
CA THR A 212 -2.84 -2.86 11.33
C THR A 212 -2.07 -2.74 10.01
N ALA A 213 -1.37 -1.65 9.78
CA ALA A 213 -0.52 -1.47 8.61
C ALA A 213 0.62 -2.49 8.56
N ALA A 214 1.27 -2.77 9.70
CA ALA A 214 2.31 -3.78 9.80
C ALA A 214 1.76 -5.20 9.55
N CYS A 215 0.58 -5.53 10.08
CA CYS A 215 -0.11 -6.78 9.79
C CYS A 215 -0.42 -6.92 8.29
N GLY A 216 -0.89 -5.85 7.66
CA GLY A 216 -1.11 -5.79 6.20
C GLY A 216 0.17 -5.98 5.39
N ALA A 217 1.27 -5.37 5.82
CA ALA A 217 2.58 -5.55 5.19
C ALA A 217 3.07 -7.01 5.29
N GLU A 218 2.90 -7.65 6.45
CA GLU A 218 3.21 -9.08 6.61
C GLU A 218 2.34 -9.96 5.69
N PHE A 219 1.09 -9.60 5.47
CA PHE A 219 0.22 -10.29 4.51
C PHE A 219 0.67 -10.09 3.06
N VAL A 220 1.12 -8.90 2.67
CA VAL A 220 1.47 -8.59 1.27
C VAL A 220 2.90 -9.03 0.93
N PHE A 221 3.86 -8.80 1.81
CA PHE A 221 5.29 -8.97 1.56
C PHE A 221 5.95 -10.08 2.40
N GLY A 222 5.32 -10.48 3.49
CA GLY A 222 5.81 -11.49 4.42
C GLY A 222 5.16 -12.85 4.24
N ARG A 223 5.10 -13.60 5.33
CA ARG A 223 4.58 -14.98 5.39
C ARG A 223 3.07 -15.07 5.65
N GLY A 224 2.39 -13.97 5.91
CA GLY A 224 0.95 -13.97 6.23
C GLY A 224 0.08 -14.68 5.19
N GLN A 225 0.54 -14.71 3.95
CA GLN A 225 -0.17 -15.39 2.86
C GLN A 225 -0.04 -16.93 2.88
N GLU A 226 0.85 -17.50 3.67
CA GLU A 226 1.00 -18.95 3.85
C GLU A 226 -0.13 -19.54 4.70
N PHE A 227 -0.87 -18.68 5.42
CA PHE A 227 -1.89 -19.06 6.40
C PHE A 227 -3.28 -18.62 5.95
N GLN A 228 -4.30 -19.39 6.30
CA GLN A 228 -5.71 -18.98 6.12
C GLN A 228 -6.10 -17.87 7.11
N SER A 229 -5.52 -17.91 8.31
CA SER A 229 -5.65 -16.89 9.34
C SER A 229 -4.40 -16.88 10.21
N TYR A 230 -4.03 -15.70 10.69
CA TYR A 230 -2.89 -15.52 11.59
C TYR A 230 -3.15 -14.34 12.53
N LEU A 231 -2.45 -14.35 13.66
CA LEU A 231 -2.45 -13.26 14.62
C LEU A 231 -1.11 -12.51 14.54
N TYR A 232 -1.20 -11.19 14.39
CA TYR A 232 -0.05 -10.30 14.41
C TYR A 232 0.03 -9.59 15.76
N LEU A 233 1.10 -9.81 16.50
CA LEU A 233 1.34 -9.15 17.79
C LEU A 233 2.36 -8.04 17.59
N PHE A 234 1.93 -6.81 17.82
CA PHE A 234 2.80 -5.64 17.81
C PHE A 234 3.23 -5.34 19.25
N ILE A 235 4.52 -5.54 19.55
CA ILE A 235 5.09 -5.24 20.86
C ILE A 235 5.86 -3.93 20.73
N GLY A 236 5.25 -2.86 21.26
CA GLY A 236 5.84 -1.51 21.31
C GLY A 236 6.14 -1.11 22.75
N PHE A 237 7.15 -0.28 22.95
CA PHE A 237 7.52 0.29 24.26
C PHE A 237 7.09 1.76 24.31
#